data_70648279c3989e33a31e869e81aa0e93
#
_entry.id   70648279c3989e33a31e869e81aa0e93
#
_cell.length_a   1.000
_cell.length_b   1.000
_cell.length_c   1.000
_cell.angle_alpha   90.00
_cell.angle_beta   90.00
_cell.angle_gamma   90.00
#
_symmetry.space_group_name_H-M   'P 1'
#
loop_
_entity.id
_entity.type
_entity.pdbx_description
1 polymer ?
#
loop_
_entity_poly.entity_id
_entity_poly.type
_entity_poly.pdbx_seq_one_letter_code
_entity_poly.pdbx_strand_id
1 'polypeptide(L)'
;MDFYKKWFWPLLLPSILLFGFVILFPFVVGVLNSFLAWRGTYYFDPETGIRATNLFASFVGFDNYANAFADERFIRALVYTVQYTLVAVVVVNFVGLGLALLVTRARRGAGLFRTVFFLPNMLGGLALGFIWQFIFQIVFTDILFSPEGLMHIPFLRYMTQDSTKALFALVILNAWQYGGYMMIIYIAGLNNISRDYYEAASIDGATPLRTFRSITVPMLMPSFTVVFFLTLSNSFKLLDQNIALTDGEFNTRLLAMQILRTVKDTAPPDYGKAQAQAVIFFILVASITLTQVYVTKKRELEL
;
A
#
# COMPACT_ATOMS: atom_id res chain seq x y z
N MET A 1 -40.61 10.65 6.16
CA MET A 1 -39.43 10.76 7.05
C MET A 1 -39.36 9.69 8.15
N ASP A 2 -40.48 9.14 8.60
CA ASP A 2 -40.52 8.18 9.74
C ASP A 2 -40.04 6.78 9.43
N PHE A 3 -40.20 6.32 8.18
CA PHE A 3 -39.71 5.00 7.74
C PHE A 3 -38.18 4.87 7.90
N TYR A 4 -37.42 5.86 7.43
CA TYR A 4 -35.94 5.85 7.53
C TYR A 4 -35.47 5.87 8.99
N LYS A 5 -36.13 6.66 9.89
CA LYS A 5 -35.77 6.70 11.31
C LYS A 5 -36.01 5.36 12.00
N LYS A 6 -37.14 4.68 11.67
CA LYS A 6 -37.55 3.41 12.27
C LYS A 6 -36.61 2.28 11.87
N TRP A 7 -36.14 2.23 10.60
CA TRP A 7 -35.32 1.15 10.05
C TRP A 7 -33.82 1.43 10.06
N PHE A 8 -33.40 2.64 10.39
CA PHE A 8 -31.98 3.04 10.41
C PHE A 8 -31.16 2.13 11.32
N TRP A 9 -31.52 2.02 12.57
CA TRP A 9 -30.77 1.20 13.53
C TRP A 9 -30.84 -0.30 13.24
N PRO A 10 -32.00 -0.94 12.96
CA PRO A 10 -32.08 -2.33 12.62
C PRO A 10 -31.23 -2.74 11.40
N LEU A 11 -31.10 -1.86 10.40
CA LEU A 11 -30.26 -2.12 9.22
C LEU A 11 -28.76 -1.86 9.44
N LEU A 12 -28.43 -0.86 10.24
CA LEU A 12 -27.05 -0.47 10.50
C LEU A 12 -26.38 -1.33 11.59
N LEU A 13 -27.14 -1.75 12.60
CA LEU A 13 -26.64 -2.43 13.79
C LEU A 13 -25.90 -3.75 13.48
N PRO A 14 -26.37 -4.65 12.59
CA PRO A 14 -25.65 -5.85 12.21
C PRO A 14 -24.25 -5.55 11.64
N SER A 15 -24.14 -4.54 10.77
CA SER A 15 -22.85 -4.14 10.18
C SER A 15 -21.90 -3.55 11.21
N ILE A 16 -22.40 -2.71 12.14
CA ILE A 16 -21.60 -2.15 13.23
C ILE A 16 -21.12 -3.26 14.19
N LEU A 17 -22.00 -4.20 14.54
CA LEU A 17 -21.65 -5.31 15.42
C LEU A 17 -20.59 -6.22 14.78
N LEU A 18 -20.73 -6.56 13.50
CA LEU A 18 -19.74 -7.34 12.77
C LEU A 18 -18.40 -6.60 12.69
N PHE A 19 -18.41 -5.31 12.37
CA PHE A 19 -17.21 -4.48 12.36
C PHE A 19 -16.53 -4.44 13.73
N GLY A 20 -17.31 -4.21 14.77
CA GLY A 20 -16.83 -4.19 16.16
C GLY A 20 -16.20 -5.52 16.58
N PHE A 21 -16.87 -6.62 16.28
CA PHE A 21 -16.41 -7.96 16.67
C PHE A 21 -15.21 -8.45 15.81
N VAL A 22 -15.24 -8.24 14.50
CA VAL A 22 -14.21 -8.79 13.58
C VAL A 22 -12.99 -7.88 13.47
N ILE A 23 -13.14 -6.58 13.60
CA ILE A 23 -12.05 -5.62 13.39
C ILE A 23 -11.62 -4.93 14.70
N LEU A 24 -12.56 -4.27 15.39
CA LEU A 24 -12.17 -3.48 16.57
C LEU A 24 -11.74 -4.36 17.75
N PHE A 25 -12.46 -5.43 18.03
CA PHE A 25 -12.11 -6.30 19.15
C PHE A 25 -10.72 -6.94 18.99
N PRO A 26 -10.34 -7.60 17.86
CA PRO A 26 -8.99 -8.13 17.70
C PRO A 26 -7.92 -7.03 17.71
N PHE A 27 -8.21 -5.85 17.17
CA PHE A 27 -7.30 -4.71 17.21
C PHE A 27 -7.00 -4.28 18.66
N VAL A 28 -8.02 -4.09 19.48
CA VAL A 28 -7.87 -3.72 20.90
C VAL A 28 -7.09 -4.81 21.66
N VAL A 29 -7.45 -6.08 21.45
CA VAL A 29 -6.73 -7.22 22.04
C VAL A 29 -5.26 -7.23 21.59
N GLY A 30 -4.98 -6.95 20.33
CA GLY A 30 -3.62 -6.82 19.80
C GLY A 30 -2.82 -5.71 20.48
N VAL A 31 -3.45 -4.53 20.65
CA VAL A 31 -2.83 -3.41 21.38
C VAL A 31 -2.55 -3.79 22.84
N LEU A 32 -3.49 -4.46 23.53
CA LEU A 32 -3.25 -4.92 24.90
C LEU A 32 -2.11 -5.95 24.97
N ASN A 33 -2.07 -6.91 24.06
CA ASN A 33 -1.03 -7.93 23.98
C ASN A 33 0.35 -7.37 23.64
N SER A 34 0.44 -6.18 23.04
CA SER A 34 1.73 -5.52 22.78
C SER A 34 2.47 -5.11 24.08
N PHE A 35 1.76 -5.01 25.19
CA PHE A 35 2.33 -4.74 26.53
C PHE A 35 2.62 -5.99 27.35
N LEU A 36 2.39 -7.18 26.76
CA LEU A 36 2.52 -8.46 27.43
C LEU A 36 3.61 -9.32 26.80
N ALA A 37 4.28 -10.14 27.59
CA ALA A 37 5.18 -11.17 27.10
C ALA A 37 4.36 -12.36 26.54
N TRP A 38 3.76 -12.17 25.35
CA TRP A 38 2.87 -13.13 24.72
C TRP A 38 3.60 -14.03 23.73
N ARG A 39 3.44 -15.35 23.90
CA ARG A 39 4.08 -16.38 23.06
C ARG A 39 3.07 -17.14 22.17
N GLY A 40 1.89 -16.58 21.94
CA GLY A 40 0.81 -17.15 21.12
C GLY A 40 -0.13 -18.02 21.94
N THR A 41 0.29 -19.19 22.36
CA THR A 41 -0.54 -20.14 23.14
C THR A 41 -0.47 -19.91 24.65
N TYR A 42 0.49 -19.15 25.14
CA TYR A 42 0.65 -18.82 26.55
C TYR A 42 1.31 -17.45 26.74
N TYR A 43 1.14 -16.92 27.94
CA TYR A 43 1.85 -15.75 28.40
C TYR A 43 3.07 -16.20 29.21
N PHE A 44 4.16 -15.47 29.06
CA PHE A 44 5.44 -15.74 29.70
C PHE A 44 5.63 -14.75 30.84
N ASP A 45 6.18 -15.21 31.97
CA ASP A 45 6.57 -14.38 33.07
C ASP A 45 8.07 -14.08 32.96
N PRO A 46 8.45 -12.82 32.67
CA PRO A 46 9.87 -12.45 32.50
C PRO A 46 10.72 -12.58 33.77
N GLU A 47 10.12 -12.52 34.97
CA GLU A 47 10.84 -12.64 36.25
C GLU A 47 11.18 -14.09 36.59
N THR A 48 10.22 -14.99 36.41
CA THR A 48 10.40 -16.41 36.74
C THR A 48 10.92 -17.28 35.60
N GLY A 49 10.85 -16.79 34.38
CA GLY A 49 11.29 -17.51 33.19
C GLY A 49 10.37 -18.66 32.74
N ILE A 50 9.17 -18.76 33.30
CA ILE A 50 8.19 -19.82 33.02
C ILE A 50 6.87 -19.26 32.51
N ARG A 51 5.90 -20.13 32.25
CA ARG A 51 4.55 -19.73 31.88
C ARG A 51 3.90 -18.90 32.97
N ALA A 52 3.38 -17.71 32.63
CA ALA A 52 2.72 -16.83 33.56
C ALA A 52 1.44 -17.46 34.13
N THR A 53 1.22 -17.30 35.41
CA THR A 53 0.02 -17.80 36.12
C THR A 53 -1.19 -16.91 35.92
N ASN A 54 -0.96 -15.62 35.59
CA ASN A 54 -2.00 -14.64 35.32
C ASN A 54 -1.46 -13.58 34.33
N LEU A 55 -2.35 -12.76 33.76
CA LEU A 55 -1.99 -11.71 32.79
C LEU A 55 -1.06 -10.64 33.38
N PHE A 56 -1.19 -10.33 34.69
CA PHE A 56 -0.35 -9.30 35.30
C PHE A 56 1.11 -9.76 35.45
N ALA A 57 1.36 -11.06 35.64
CA ALA A 57 2.70 -11.62 35.67
C ALA A 57 3.42 -11.58 34.32
N SER A 58 2.67 -11.41 33.23
CA SER A 58 3.24 -11.29 31.89
C SER A 58 3.37 -9.83 31.42
N PHE A 59 3.04 -8.86 32.26
CA PHE A 59 3.08 -7.45 31.88
C PHE A 59 4.52 -6.94 31.82
N VAL A 60 4.95 -6.51 30.63
CA VAL A 60 6.30 -5.99 30.35
C VAL A 60 6.31 -4.50 30.01
N GLY A 61 5.16 -3.82 30.16
CA GLY A 61 5.07 -2.40 29.83
C GLY A 61 5.53 -2.09 28.42
N PHE A 62 6.49 -1.19 28.27
CA PHE A 62 7.02 -0.74 26.98
C PHE A 62 8.23 -1.54 26.45
N ASP A 63 8.65 -2.62 27.12
CA ASP A 63 9.85 -3.37 26.73
C ASP A 63 9.73 -3.95 25.31
N ASN A 64 8.55 -4.42 24.89
CA ASN A 64 8.32 -4.90 23.53
C ASN A 64 8.55 -3.80 22.51
N TYR A 65 8.21 -2.55 22.81
CA TYR A 65 8.44 -1.39 21.96
C TYR A 65 9.93 -1.02 21.92
N ALA A 66 10.59 -1.00 23.07
CA ALA A 66 12.03 -0.76 23.15
C ALA A 66 12.81 -1.82 22.37
N ASN A 67 12.46 -3.10 22.54
CA ASN A 67 13.03 -4.22 21.80
C ASN A 67 12.73 -4.18 20.30
N ALA A 68 11.59 -3.62 19.89
CA ALA A 68 11.28 -3.42 18.49
C ALA A 68 12.21 -2.37 17.87
N PHE A 69 12.41 -1.22 18.53
CA PHE A 69 13.33 -0.17 18.06
C PHE A 69 14.80 -0.56 18.14
N ALA A 70 15.18 -1.45 19.07
CA ALA A 70 16.54 -1.99 19.14
C ALA A 70 16.83 -3.06 18.06
N ASP A 71 15.80 -3.60 17.42
CA ASP A 71 15.96 -4.61 16.36
C ASP A 71 16.33 -3.96 15.03
N GLU A 72 17.59 -4.09 14.62
CA GLU A 72 18.07 -3.54 13.33
C GLU A 72 17.27 -4.04 12.12
N ARG A 73 16.73 -5.27 12.15
CA ARG A 73 15.93 -5.81 11.06
C ARG A 73 14.61 -5.05 10.93
N PHE A 74 14.00 -4.68 12.07
CA PHE A 74 12.79 -3.88 12.09
C PHE A 74 13.04 -2.46 11.56
N ILE A 75 14.11 -1.81 12.00
CA ILE A 75 14.47 -0.47 11.54
C ILE A 75 14.81 -0.47 10.04
N ARG A 76 15.59 -1.45 9.56
CA ARG A 76 15.86 -1.59 8.11
C ARG A 76 14.58 -1.79 7.30
N ALA A 77 13.68 -2.67 7.76
CA ALA A 77 12.40 -2.90 7.10
C ALA A 77 11.51 -1.66 7.09
N LEU A 78 11.51 -0.88 8.17
CA LEU A 78 10.78 0.39 8.27
C LEU A 78 11.30 1.41 7.25
N VAL A 79 12.61 1.63 7.21
CA VAL A 79 13.25 2.56 6.25
C VAL A 79 12.99 2.11 4.81
N TYR A 80 13.18 0.83 4.53
CA TYR A 80 12.95 0.26 3.20
C TYR A 80 11.48 0.40 2.76
N THR A 81 10.53 0.21 3.68
CA THR A 81 9.09 0.39 3.41
C THR A 81 8.76 1.85 3.09
N VAL A 82 9.34 2.80 3.82
CA VAL A 82 9.14 4.23 3.55
C VAL A 82 9.72 4.59 2.18
N GLN A 83 10.95 4.17 1.87
CA GLN A 83 11.58 4.39 0.57
C GLN A 83 10.74 3.81 -0.57
N TYR A 84 10.33 2.54 -0.44
CA TYR A 84 9.45 1.88 -1.39
C TYR A 84 8.14 2.64 -1.58
N THR A 85 7.47 3.00 -0.49
CA THR A 85 6.17 3.68 -0.54
C THR A 85 6.27 5.04 -1.22
N LEU A 86 7.30 5.83 -0.93
CA LEU A 86 7.51 7.13 -1.58
C LEU A 86 7.65 7.00 -3.10
N VAL A 87 8.45 6.04 -3.56
CA VAL A 87 8.64 5.81 -5.01
C VAL A 87 7.36 5.23 -5.63
N ALA A 88 6.74 4.24 -4.98
CA ALA A 88 5.53 3.59 -5.47
C ALA A 88 4.36 4.58 -5.62
N VAL A 89 4.14 5.45 -4.62
CA VAL A 89 3.10 6.48 -4.68
C VAL A 89 3.28 7.38 -5.89
N VAL A 90 4.49 7.86 -6.14
CA VAL A 90 4.77 8.73 -7.29
C VAL A 90 4.54 7.99 -8.61
N VAL A 91 5.12 6.80 -8.75
CA VAL A 91 5.07 6.03 -10.02
C VAL A 91 3.65 5.56 -10.34
N VAL A 92 2.93 4.99 -9.36
CA VAL A 92 1.56 4.50 -9.56
C VAL A 92 0.60 5.63 -9.93
N ASN A 93 0.73 6.79 -9.26
CA ASN A 93 -0.09 7.97 -9.59
C ASN A 93 0.24 8.50 -10.98
N PHE A 94 1.51 8.58 -11.35
CA PHE A 94 1.94 9.01 -12.68
C PHE A 94 1.42 8.07 -13.77
N VAL A 95 1.55 6.76 -13.58
CA VAL A 95 1.03 5.74 -14.50
C VAL A 95 -0.49 5.80 -14.59
N GLY A 96 -1.19 5.85 -13.44
CA GLY A 96 -2.65 5.91 -13.41
C GLY A 96 -3.22 7.14 -14.10
N LEU A 97 -2.67 8.33 -13.81
CA LEU A 97 -3.07 9.58 -14.48
C LEU A 97 -2.71 9.57 -15.96
N GLY A 98 -1.51 9.12 -16.31
CA GLY A 98 -1.08 9.00 -17.71
C GLY A 98 -2.00 8.11 -18.52
N LEU A 99 -2.32 6.93 -18.02
CA LEU A 99 -3.29 6.01 -18.63
C LEU A 99 -4.69 6.65 -18.75
N ALA A 100 -5.15 7.35 -17.70
CA ALA A 100 -6.45 8.03 -17.73
C ALA A 100 -6.53 9.08 -18.84
N LEU A 101 -5.50 9.92 -18.97
CA LEU A 101 -5.42 10.94 -20.01
C LEU A 101 -5.35 10.34 -21.42
N LEU A 102 -4.68 9.22 -21.61
CA LEU A 102 -4.60 8.51 -22.89
C LEU A 102 -5.94 7.87 -23.25
N VAL A 103 -6.55 7.15 -22.30
CA VAL A 103 -7.80 6.41 -22.54
C VAL A 103 -9.00 7.35 -22.74
N THR A 104 -9.04 8.49 -22.05
CA THR A 104 -10.11 9.49 -22.25
C THR A 104 -10.05 10.16 -23.62
N ARG A 105 -8.87 10.22 -24.25
CA ARG A 105 -8.69 10.73 -25.61
C ARG A 105 -8.95 9.69 -26.70
N ALA A 106 -9.02 8.42 -26.35
CA ALA A 106 -9.23 7.35 -27.33
C ALA A 106 -10.64 7.42 -27.95
N ARG A 107 -10.73 7.63 -29.25
CA ARG A 107 -12.01 7.69 -29.98
C ARG A 107 -12.69 6.33 -30.13
N ARG A 108 -11.92 5.24 -30.19
CA ARG A 108 -12.40 3.86 -30.30
C ARG A 108 -11.64 2.96 -29.34
N GLY A 109 -12.31 1.95 -28.80
CA GLY A 109 -11.67 0.96 -27.92
C GLY A 109 -11.41 1.40 -26.45
N ALA A 110 -11.88 2.58 -26.02
CA ALA A 110 -11.68 3.06 -24.65
C ALA A 110 -12.16 2.05 -23.60
N GLY A 111 -13.27 1.35 -23.83
CA GLY A 111 -13.76 0.30 -22.95
C GLY A 111 -12.80 -0.89 -22.86
N LEU A 112 -12.26 -1.34 -24.00
CA LEU A 112 -11.28 -2.42 -24.04
C LEU A 112 -10.00 -2.05 -23.26
N PHE A 113 -9.45 -0.86 -23.48
CA PHE A 113 -8.27 -0.39 -22.73
C PHE A 113 -8.52 -0.34 -21.23
N ARG A 114 -9.68 0.17 -20.78
CA ARG A 114 -10.06 0.16 -19.36
C ARG A 114 -10.05 -1.26 -18.80
N THR A 115 -10.65 -2.22 -19.50
CA THR A 115 -10.70 -3.61 -19.08
C THR A 115 -9.30 -4.22 -19.00
N VAL A 116 -8.49 -4.09 -20.06
CA VAL A 116 -7.15 -4.69 -20.14
C VAL A 116 -6.22 -4.13 -19.05
N PHE A 117 -6.21 -2.82 -18.83
CA PHE A 117 -5.37 -2.22 -17.80
C PHE A 117 -5.87 -2.50 -16.37
N PHE A 118 -7.16 -2.73 -16.17
CA PHE A 118 -7.72 -3.09 -14.87
C PHE A 118 -7.49 -4.55 -14.50
N LEU A 119 -7.36 -5.45 -15.47
CA LEU A 119 -7.25 -6.89 -15.28
C LEU A 119 -6.15 -7.33 -14.30
N PRO A 120 -4.93 -6.74 -14.32
CA PRO A 120 -3.89 -7.09 -13.36
C PRO A 120 -4.28 -6.91 -11.89
N ASN A 121 -5.11 -5.92 -11.58
CA ASN A 121 -5.59 -5.66 -10.23
C ASN A 121 -6.48 -6.79 -9.67
N MET A 122 -7.06 -7.62 -10.53
CA MET A 122 -7.90 -8.76 -10.13
C MET A 122 -7.08 -10.01 -9.76
N LEU A 123 -5.79 -10.03 -10.09
CA LEU A 123 -4.90 -11.14 -9.77
C LEU A 123 -4.45 -11.07 -8.31
N GLY A 124 -4.41 -12.22 -7.66
CA GLY A 124 -3.88 -12.32 -6.29
C GLY A 124 -2.40 -11.97 -6.20
N GLY A 125 -2.01 -11.29 -5.12
CA GLY A 125 -0.66 -10.76 -4.95
C GLY A 125 0.45 -11.81 -5.04
N LEU A 126 0.25 -12.99 -4.48
CA LEU A 126 1.23 -14.10 -4.57
C LEU A 126 1.42 -14.59 -6.01
N ALA A 127 0.31 -14.87 -6.72
CA ALA A 127 0.38 -15.34 -8.11
C ALA A 127 1.08 -14.31 -9.01
N LEU A 128 0.72 -13.05 -8.83
CA LEU A 128 1.31 -11.93 -9.56
C LEU A 128 2.80 -11.75 -9.23
N GLY A 129 3.18 -11.89 -7.97
CA GLY A 129 4.56 -11.84 -7.53
C GLY A 129 5.43 -12.94 -8.18
N PHE A 130 4.95 -14.19 -8.25
CA PHE A 130 5.67 -15.28 -8.92
C PHE A 130 5.76 -15.08 -10.45
N ILE A 131 4.71 -14.55 -11.09
CA ILE A 131 4.78 -14.20 -12.53
C ILE A 131 5.89 -13.18 -12.77
N TRP A 132 5.94 -12.11 -11.96
CA TRP A 132 6.96 -11.08 -12.09
C TRP A 132 8.35 -11.57 -11.67
N GLN A 133 8.47 -12.48 -10.70
CA GLN A 133 9.72 -13.13 -10.37
C GLN A 133 10.30 -13.84 -11.60
N PHE A 134 9.48 -14.65 -12.30
CA PHE A 134 9.87 -15.28 -13.55
C PHE A 134 10.29 -14.26 -14.62
N ILE A 135 9.51 -13.18 -14.80
CA ILE A 135 9.81 -12.13 -15.75
C ILE A 135 11.17 -11.48 -15.42
N PHE A 136 11.44 -11.12 -14.18
CA PHE A 136 12.70 -10.48 -13.82
C PHE A 136 13.90 -11.42 -13.87
N GLN A 137 13.72 -12.68 -13.46
CA GLN A 137 14.82 -13.63 -13.41
C GLN A 137 15.18 -14.21 -14.79
N ILE A 138 14.20 -14.54 -15.60
CA ILE A 138 14.40 -15.20 -16.90
C ILE A 138 14.30 -14.19 -18.04
N VAL A 139 13.13 -13.50 -18.18
CA VAL A 139 12.90 -12.67 -19.37
C VAL A 139 13.83 -11.46 -19.36
N PHE A 140 13.97 -10.77 -18.24
CA PHE A 140 14.84 -9.59 -18.14
C PHE A 140 16.32 -9.98 -18.14
N THR A 141 16.71 -10.98 -17.34
CA THR A 141 18.11 -11.29 -17.12
C THR A 141 18.74 -12.04 -18.30
N ASP A 142 18.04 -13.05 -18.85
CA ASP A 142 18.61 -13.96 -19.83
C ASP A 142 18.19 -13.64 -21.27
N ILE A 143 16.97 -13.11 -21.48
CA ILE A 143 16.44 -12.90 -22.85
C ILE A 143 16.61 -11.45 -23.30
N LEU A 144 16.11 -10.47 -22.52
CA LEU A 144 16.05 -9.09 -23.00
C LEU A 144 17.33 -8.30 -22.77
N PHE A 145 17.91 -8.39 -21.56
CA PHE A 145 19.00 -7.51 -21.12
C PHE A 145 20.32 -8.24 -20.89
N SER A 146 20.44 -9.50 -21.36
CA SER A 146 21.72 -10.21 -21.37
C SER A 146 22.75 -9.53 -22.29
N PRO A 147 24.05 -9.84 -22.19
CA PRO A 147 25.06 -9.29 -23.10
C PRO A 147 24.78 -9.58 -24.58
N GLU A 148 24.09 -10.69 -24.86
CA GLU A 148 23.67 -11.14 -26.20
C GLU A 148 22.18 -10.87 -26.46
N GLY A 149 21.49 -10.20 -25.54
CA GLY A 149 20.05 -9.93 -25.58
C GLY A 149 19.67 -8.77 -26.53
N LEU A 150 18.36 -8.52 -26.62
CA LEU A 150 17.80 -7.49 -27.51
C LEU A 150 18.23 -6.06 -27.16
N MET A 151 18.48 -5.78 -25.88
CA MET A 151 18.87 -4.47 -25.38
C MET A 151 19.94 -4.62 -24.27
N HIS A 152 21.01 -3.85 -24.37
CA HIS A 152 22.08 -3.89 -23.36
C HIS A 152 21.80 -2.86 -22.25
N ILE A 153 20.96 -3.23 -21.26
CA ILE A 153 20.64 -2.40 -20.08
C ILE A 153 21.02 -3.17 -18.81
N PRO A 154 22.28 -3.06 -18.32
CA PRO A 154 22.78 -3.84 -17.20
C PRO A 154 21.99 -3.65 -15.89
N PHE A 155 21.39 -2.45 -15.69
CA PHE A 155 20.60 -2.16 -14.50
C PHE A 155 19.38 -3.10 -14.35
N LEU A 156 18.72 -3.45 -15.45
CA LEU A 156 17.50 -4.28 -15.45
C LEU A 156 17.77 -5.78 -15.29
N ARG A 157 19.05 -6.19 -15.22
CA ARG A 157 19.42 -7.58 -14.91
C ARG A 157 19.47 -7.79 -13.40
N TYR A 158 19.11 -9.00 -12.99
CA TYR A 158 19.13 -9.42 -11.58
C TYR A 158 18.32 -8.49 -10.66
N MET A 159 17.12 -8.09 -11.12
CA MET A 159 16.28 -7.13 -10.43
C MET A 159 15.85 -7.57 -9.02
N THR A 160 15.87 -8.87 -8.73
CA THR A 160 15.47 -9.42 -7.42
C THR A 160 16.65 -9.71 -6.48
N GLN A 161 17.90 -9.52 -6.94
CA GLN A 161 19.11 -9.94 -6.21
C GLN A 161 19.89 -8.77 -5.58
N ASP A 162 19.33 -7.59 -5.59
CA ASP A 162 19.91 -6.38 -5.00
C ASP A 162 18.81 -5.54 -4.36
N SER A 163 19.07 -4.96 -3.20
CA SER A 163 18.06 -4.20 -2.44
C SER A 163 17.46 -3.03 -3.23
N THR A 164 18.32 -2.26 -3.91
CA THR A 164 17.87 -1.10 -4.69
C THR A 164 17.10 -1.52 -5.93
N LYS A 165 17.60 -2.52 -6.65
CA LYS A 165 16.93 -3.05 -7.84
C LYS A 165 15.60 -3.71 -7.49
N ALA A 166 15.54 -4.46 -6.39
CA ALA A 166 14.32 -5.10 -5.92
C ALA A 166 13.25 -4.08 -5.48
N LEU A 167 13.67 -2.92 -4.97
CA LEU A 167 12.74 -1.82 -4.72
C LEU A 167 12.04 -1.38 -6.03
N PHE A 168 12.83 -1.17 -7.10
CA PHE A 168 12.25 -0.82 -8.40
C PHE A 168 11.44 -1.97 -9.01
N ALA A 169 11.85 -3.23 -8.80
CA ALA A 169 11.07 -4.39 -9.23
C ALA A 169 9.70 -4.43 -8.57
N LEU A 170 9.63 -4.22 -7.25
CA LEU A 170 8.37 -4.10 -6.51
C LEU A 170 7.52 -2.92 -6.99
N VAL A 171 8.16 -1.77 -7.28
CA VAL A 171 7.45 -0.58 -7.81
C VAL A 171 6.87 -0.84 -9.20
N ILE A 172 7.61 -1.49 -10.09
CA ILE A 172 7.14 -1.85 -11.45
C ILE A 172 5.93 -2.79 -11.35
N LEU A 173 6.06 -3.85 -10.54
CA LEU A 173 4.98 -4.80 -10.29
C LEU A 173 3.74 -4.09 -9.75
N ASN A 174 3.91 -3.24 -8.74
CA ASN A 174 2.83 -2.49 -8.09
C ASN A 174 2.16 -1.51 -9.07
N ALA A 175 2.96 -0.78 -9.86
CA ALA A 175 2.45 0.15 -10.87
C ALA A 175 1.65 -0.57 -11.96
N TRP A 176 2.08 -1.75 -12.39
CA TRP A 176 1.34 -2.57 -13.33
C TRP A 176 0.04 -3.12 -12.71
N GLN A 177 0.09 -3.57 -11.46
CA GLN A 177 -1.09 -4.11 -10.76
C GLN A 177 -2.14 -3.04 -10.50
N TYR A 178 -1.75 -1.90 -9.92
CA TYR A 178 -2.70 -0.88 -9.44
C TYR A 178 -2.90 0.28 -10.41
N GLY A 179 -2.01 0.48 -11.39
CA GLY A 179 -2.09 1.61 -12.32
C GLY A 179 -3.43 1.69 -13.07
N GLY A 180 -3.96 0.54 -13.51
CA GLY A 180 -5.27 0.49 -14.16
C GLY A 180 -6.45 0.77 -13.23
N TYR A 181 -6.37 0.37 -11.97
CA TYR A 181 -7.38 0.72 -10.96
C TYR A 181 -7.38 2.23 -10.68
N MET A 182 -6.20 2.81 -10.47
CA MET A 182 -6.05 4.26 -10.26
C MET A 182 -6.46 5.06 -11.51
N MET A 183 -6.20 4.54 -12.71
CA MET A 183 -6.70 5.10 -13.97
C MET A 183 -8.21 5.27 -13.97
N ILE A 184 -8.99 4.29 -13.50
CA ILE A 184 -10.46 4.38 -13.46
C ILE A 184 -10.92 5.53 -12.56
N ILE A 185 -10.28 5.72 -11.41
CA ILE A 185 -10.62 6.82 -10.48
C ILE A 185 -10.30 8.17 -11.13
N TYR A 186 -9.15 8.30 -11.77
CA TYR A 186 -8.82 9.53 -12.51
C TYR A 186 -9.75 9.78 -13.70
N ILE A 187 -10.19 8.74 -14.44
CA ILE A 187 -11.17 8.88 -15.52
C ILE A 187 -12.50 9.42 -14.97
N ALA A 188 -12.95 8.92 -13.82
CA ALA A 188 -14.16 9.44 -13.17
C ALA A 188 -14.03 10.92 -12.85
N GLY A 189 -12.89 11.32 -12.26
CA GLY A 189 -12.61 12.75 -12.00
C GLY A 189 -12.54 13.60 -13.25
N LEU A 190 -11.86 13.14 -14.32
CA LEU A 190 -11.78 13.85 -15.61
C LEU A 190 -13.14 14.06 -16.24
N ASN A 191 -14.04 13.08 -16.14
CA ASN A 191 -15.39 13.17 -16.70
C ASN A 191 -16.30 14.13 -15.92
N ASN A 192 -15.98 14.46 -14.67
CA ASN A 192 -16.73 15.41 -13.85
C ASN A 192 -16.36 16.87 -14.16
N ILE A 193 -15.28 17.13 -14.89
CA ILE A 193 -14.89 18.48 -15.29
C ILE A 193 -15.79 18.94 -16.47
N SER A 194 -16.54 20.05 -16.30
CA SER A 194 -17.36 20.59 -17.39
C SER A 194 -16.51 20.98 -18.59
N ARG A 195 -17.03 20.73 -19.78
CA ARG A 195 -16.42 21.13 -21.04
C ARG A 195 -16.28 22.64 -21.20
N ASP A 196 -17.18 23.39 -20.58
CA ASP A 196 -17.19 24.85 -20.64
C ASP A 196 -15.87 25.47 -20.18
N TYR A 197 -15.21 24.87 -19.16
CA TYR A 197 -13.90 25.33 -18.71
C TYR A 197 -12.83 25.18 -19.80
N TYR A 198 -12.88 24.11 -20.57
CA TYR A 198 -11.93 23.87 -21.66
C TYR A 198 -12.21 24.76 -22.87
N GLU A 199 -13.48 25.03 -23.16
CA GLU A 199 -13.92 25.92 -24.23
C GLU A 199 -13.53 27.36 -23.91
N ALA A 200 -13.80 27.84 -22.70
CA ALA A 200 -13.38 29.18 -22.24
C ALA A 200 -11.85 29.35 -22.32
N ALA A 201 -11.08 28.37 -21.84
CA ALA A 201 -9.62 28.39 -21.94
C ALA A 201 -9.12 28.42 -23.40
N SER A 202 -9.82 27.75 -24.31
CA SER A 202 -9.50 27.77 -25.73
C SER A 202 -9.75 29.16 -26.35
N ILE A 203 -10.87 29.82 -25.99
CA ILE A 203 -11.19 31.19 -26.42
C ILE A 203 -10.14 32.19 -25.91
N ASP A 204 -9.68 32.02 -24.66
CA ASP A 204 -8.62 32.82 -24.03
C ASP A 204 -7.22 32.52 -24.61
N GLY A 205 -7.08 31.62 -25.57
CA GLY A 205 -5.82 31.24 -26.21
C GLY A 205 -4.85 30.49 -25.29
N ALA A 206 -5.36 29.79 -24.26
CA ALA A 206 -4.53 28.99 -23.37
C ALA A 206 -3.91 27.78 -24.09
N THR A 207 -2.60 27.57 -23.89
CA THR A 207 -1.92 26.38 -24.42
C THR A 207 -2.38 25.12 -23.68
N PRO A 208 -2.28 23.91 -24.29
CA PRO A 208 -2.68 22.64 -23.64
C PRO A 208 -2.00 22.42 -22.28
N LEU A 209 -0.74 22.80 -22.14
CA LEU A 209 -0.01 22.68 -20.88
C LEU A 209 -0.55 23.65 -19.80
N ARG A 210 -0.92 24.87 -20.21
CA ARG A 210 -1.53 25.87 -19.32
C ARG A 210 -2.90 25.39 -18.85
N THR A 211 -3.74 24.90 -19.78
CA THR A 211 -5.05 24.32 -19.47
C THR A 211 -4.92 23.11 -18.52
N PHE A 212 -3.95 22.23 -18.76
CA PHE A 212 -3.71 21.09 -17.88
C PHE A 212 -3.34 21.54 -16.46
N ARG A 213 -2.38 22.48 -16.31
CA ARG A 213 -1.90 22.93 -14.99
C ARG A 213 -2.90 23.81 -14.25
N SER A 214 -3.65 24.67 -14.95
CA SER A 214 -4.51 25.67 -14.34
C SER A 214 -5.98 25.26 -14.21
N ILE A 215 -6.43 24.24 -14.96
CA ILE A 215 -7.81 23.74 -14.94
C ILE A 215 -7.83 22.26 -14.55
N THR A 216 -7.21 21.40 -15.36
CA THR A 216 -7.34 19.94 -15.16
C THR A 216 -6.78 19.48 -13.83
N VAL A 217 -5.56 19.87 -13.47
CA VAL A 217 -4.92 19.43 -12.21
C VAL A 217 -5.66 19.95 -10.96
N PRO A 218 -6.02 21.24 -10.85
CA PRO A 218 -6.77 21.73 -9.70
C PRO A 218 -8.15 21.07 -9.55
N MET A 219 -8.88 20.87 -10.65
CA MET A 219 -10.20 20.23 -10.64
C MET A 219 -10.13 18.71 -10.38
N LEU A 220 -8.98 18.07 -10.61
CA LEU A 220 -8.73 16.67 -10.26
C LEU A 220 -8.26 16.46 -8.81
N MET A 221 -8.09 17.50 -8.00
CA MET A 221 -7.59 17.36 -6.62
C MET A 221 -8.39 16.35 -5.79
N PRO A 222 -9.74 16.26 -5.87
CA PRO A 222 -10.48 15.22 -5.15
C PRO A 222 -10.05 13.80 -5.57
N SER A 223 -9.84 13.56 -6.87
CA SER A 223 -9.36 12.27 -7.38
C SER A 223 -7.93 11.99 -6.92
N PHE A 224 -7.05 13.01 -6.92
CA PHE A 224 -5.70 12.89 -6.37
C PHE A 224 -5.73 12.49 -4.89
N THR A 225 -6.57 13.12 -4.07
CA THR A 225 -6.71 12.78 -2.64
C THR A 225 -7.03 11.30 -2.46
N VAL A 226 -8.03 10.79 -3.19
CA VAL A 226 -8.45 9.38 -3.14
C VAL A 226 -7.32 8.45 -3.62
N VAL A 227 -6.72 8.74 -4.77
CA VAL A 227 -5.68 7.88 -5.36
C VAL A 227 -4.42 7.86 -4.49
N PHE A 228 -3.98 9.01 -3.96
CA PHE A 228 -2.87 9.06 -3.01
C PHE A 228 -3.14 8.24 -1.75
N PHE A 229 -4.33 8.39 -1.16
CA PHE A 229 -4.74 7.61 0.00
C PHE A 229 -4.69 6.11 -0.27
N LEU A 230 -5.29 5.66 -1.36
CA LEU A 230 -5.33 4.24 -1.73
C LEU A 230 -3.92 3.69 -2.02
N THR A 231 -3.13 4.43 -2.79
CA THR A 231 -1.77 4.02 -3.14
C THR A 231 -0.87 3.93 -1.90
N LEU A 232 -0.94 4.94 -1.01
CA LEU A 232 -0.26 4.93 0.28
C LEU A 232 -0.63 3.70 1.11
N SER A 233 -1.93 3.50 1.34
CA SER A 233 -2.45 2.39 2.14
C SER A 233 -2.04 1.02 1.57
N ASN A 234 -2.10 0.84 0.24
CA ASN A 234 -1.72 -0.41 -0.41
C ASN A 234 -0.21 -0.64 -0.36
N SER A 235 0.60 0.40 -0.56
CA SER A 235 2.06 0.31 -0.53
C SER A 235 2.59 -0.09 0.85
N PHE A 236 2.07 0.50 1.91
CA PHE A 236 2.47 0.11 3.26
C PHE A 236 2.10 -1.33 3.62
N LYS A 237 0.98 -1.83 3.13
CA LYS A 237 0.47 -3.20 3.43
C LYS A 237 1.02 -4.27 2.49
N LEU A 238 1.90 -3.93 1.56
CA LEU A 238 2.41 -4.87 0.57
C LEU A 238 3.13 -6.04 1.25
N LEU A 239 2.56 -7.23 1.19
CA LEU A 239 3.08 -8.45 1.80
C LEU A 239 3.28 -9.55 0.76
N ASP A 240 2.20 -9.96 0.09
CA ASP A 240 2.18 -11.12 -0.81
C ASP A 240 3.20 -11.00 -1.94
N GLN A 241 3.27 -9.82 -2.58
CA GLN A 241 4.20 -9.55 -3.66
C GLN A 241 5.64 -9.56 -3.16
N ASN A 242 5.91 -9.05 -1.95
CA ASN A 242 7.25 -9.09 -1.36
C ASN A 242 7.67 -10.51 -1.02
N ILE A 243 6.76 -11.35 -0.49
CA ILE A 243 7.02 -12.77 -0.25
C ILE A 243 7.34 -13.48 -1.56
N ALA A 244 6.49 -13.32 -2.58
CA ALA A 244 6.63 -14.05 -3.83
C ALA A 244 7.82 -13.59 -4.68
N LEU A 245 8.16 -12.29 -4.64
CA LEU A 245 9.22 -11.74 -5.50
C LEU A 245 10.63 -11.98 -4.97
N THR A 246 10.86 -11.79 -3.67
CA THR A 246 12.20 -11.82 -3.06
C THR A 246 12.28 -12.64 -1.78
N ASP A 247 11.16 -13.03 -1.20
CA ASP A 247 11.04 -13.60 0.16
C ASP A 247 11.80 -12.80 1.24
N GLY A 248 12.01 -11.50 0.98
CA GLY A 248 12.76 -10.62 1.88
C GLY A 248 14.27 -10.83 1.87
N GLU A 249 14.80 -11.60 0.92
CA GLU A 249 16.24 -11.76 0.71
C GLU A 249 16.89 -10.43 0.29
N PHE A 250 18.20 -10.33 0.39
CA PHE A 250 18.98 -9.13 0.01
C PHE A 250 18.51 -7.83 0.71
N ASN A 251 18.02 -7.92 1.96
CA ASN A 251 17.47 -6.82 2.76
C ASN A 251 16.24 -6.13 2.11
N THR A 252 15.40 -6.89 1.44
CA THR A 252 14.20 -6.40 0.75
C THR A 252 12.92 -6.59 1.56
N ARG A 253 13.02 -6.90 2.85
CA ARG A 253 11.86 -7.09 3.72
C ARG A 253 11.12 -5.77 3.92
N LEU A 254 9.86 -5.73 3.48
CA LEU A 254 8.92 -4.67 3.87
C LEU A 254 8.40 -4.92 5.30
N LEU A 255 7.89 -3.87 5.92
CA LEU A 255 7.54 -3.87 7.33
C LEU A 255 6.45 -4.90 7.67
N ALA A 256 5.43 -5.05 6.81
CA ALA A 256 4.40 -6.08 6.97
C ALA A 256 5.01 -7.50 7.00
N MET A 257 5.99 -7.76 6.14
CA MET A 257 6.72 -9.02 6.12
C MET A 257 7.62 -9.18 7.36
N GLN A 258 8.30 -8.14 7.81
CA GLN A 258 9.14 -8.19 9.00
C GLN A 258 8.33 -8.54 10.26
N ILE A 259 7.14 -7.96 10.41
CA ILE A 259 6.23 -8.30 11.53
C ILE A 259 5.88 -9.79 11.50
N LEU A 260 5.52 -10.33 10.33
CA LEU A 260 5.23 -11.76 10.15
C LEU A 260 6.46 -12.64 10.50
N ARG A 261 7.64 -12.23 10.06
CA ARG A 261 8.91 -12.95 10.32
C ARG A 261 9.32 -12.88 11.78
N THR A 262 9.00 -11.81 12.52
CA THR A 262 9.24 -11.74 13.97
C THR A 262 8.55 -12.88 14.73
N VAL A 263 7.38 -13.34 14.25
CA VAL A 263 6.70 -14.52 14.82
C VAL A 263 7.30 -15.82 14.30
N LYS A 264 7.56 -15.91 12.99
CA LYS A 264 7.95 -17.18 12.34
C LYS A 264 9.41 -17.57 12.56
N ASP A 265 10.30 -16.58 12.63
CA ASP A 265 11.76 -16.80 12.68
C ASP A 265 12.30 -16.87 14.14
N THR A 266 11.45 -16.78 15.16
CA THR A 266 11.83 -16.89 16.58
C THR A 266 11.27 -18.17 17.22
N ALA A 267 12.06 -18.79 18.07
CA ALA A 267 11.67 -19.96 18.84
C ALA A 267 12.00 -19.77 20.34
N PRO A 268 11.02 -19.69 21.23
CA PRO A 268 9.58 -19.65 20.95
C PRO A 268 9.13 -18.37 20.22
N PRO A 269 7.99 -18.42 19.48
CA PRO A 269 7.47 -17.26 18.74
C PRO A 269 7.22 -16.05 19.65
N ASP A 270 7.64 -14.85 19.22
CA ASP A 270 7.45 -13.63 19.98
C ASP A 270 6.29 -12.79 19.46
N TYR A 271 5.08 -13.16 19.88
CA TYR A 271 3.87 -12.45 19.48
C TYR A 271 3.75 -11.09 20.17
N GLY A 272 4.23 -10.92 21.41
CA GLY A 272 4.20 -9.64 22.10
C GLY A 272 4.99 -8.56 21.37
N LYS A 273 6.25 -8.88 20.97
CA LYS A 273 7.09 -8.00 20.16
C LYS A 273 6.47 -7.74 18.78
N ALA A 274 5.91 -8.76 18.13
CA ALA A 274 5.26 -8.59 16.82
C ALA A 274 4.04 -7.67 16.90
N GLN A 275 3.24 -7.77 17.98
CA GLN A 275 2.13 -6.85 18.23
C GLN A 275 2.61 -5.41 18.46
N ALA A 276 3.68 -5.20 19.22
CA ALA A 276 4.27 -3.87 19.40
C ALA A 276 4.73 -3.29 18.05
N GLN A 277 5.40 -4.09 17.22
CA GLN A 277 5.78 -3.69 15.84
C GLN A 277 4.56 -3.33 14.99
N ALA A 278 3.46 -4.10 15.10
CA ALA A 278 2.22 -3.83 14.38
C ALA A 278 1.54 -2.53 14.84
N VAL A 279 1.57 -2.23 16.15
CA VAL A 279 1.05 -0.96 16.70
C VAL A 279 1.88 0.23 16.22
N ILE A 280 3.22 0.13 16.24
CA ILE A 280 4.11 1.16 15.68
C ILE A 280 3.78 1.39 14.21
N PHE A 281 3.64 0.31 13.45
CA PHE A 281 3.29 0.37 12.03
C PHE A 281 1.94 1.04 11.80
N PHE A 282 0.91 0.68 12.59
CA PHE A 282 -0.41 1.30 12.52
C PHE A 282 -0.36 2.81 12.78
N ILE A 283 0.34 3.23 13.84
CA ILE A 283 0.47 4.66 14.18
C ILE A 283 1.19 5.41 13.06
N LEU A 284 2.25 4.86 12.50
CA LEU A 284 3.00 5.44 11.39
C LEU A 284 2.11 5.62 10.17
N VAL A 285 1.44 4.55 9.72
CA VAL A 285 0.57 4.59 8.53
C VAL A 285 -0.59 5.54 8.74
N ALA A 286 -1.27 5.48 9.90
CA ALA A 286 -2.38 6.37 10.22
C ALA A 286 -1.93 7.84 10.22
N SER A 287 -0.79 8.16 10.84
CA SER A 287 -0.26 9.51 10.90
C SER A 287 0.07 10.07 9.51
N ILE A 288 0.77 9.29 8.67
CA ILE A 288 1.11 9.70 7.32
C ILE A 288 -0.15 9.88 6.47
N THR A 289 -1.07 8.91 6.52
CA THR A 289 -2.28 8.91 5.69
C THR A 289 -3.24 10.02 6.08
N LEU A 290 -3.45 10.26 7.38
CA LEU A 290 -4.29 11.36 7.87
C LEU A 290 -3.69 12.72 7.52
N THR A 291 -2.37 12.87 7.65
CA THR A 291 -1.65 14.10 7.25
C THR A 291 -1.81 14.33 5.74
N GLN A 292 -1.66 13.29 4.93
CA GLN A 292 -1.84 13.37 3.48
C GLN A 292 -3.26 13.85 3.13
N VAL A 293 -4.30 13.20 3.68
CA VAL A 293 -5.69 13.57 3.44
C VAL A 293 -5.96 15.01 3.87
N TYR A 294 -5.48 15.42 5.04
CA TYR A 294 -5.63 16.79 5.53
C TYR A 294 -5.00 17.83 4.61
N VAL A 295 -3.77 17.57 4.14
CA VAL A 295 -3.04 18.48 3.24
C VAL A 295 -3.68 18.55 1.87
N THR A 296 -4.08 17.41 1.30
CA THR A 296 -4.67 17.38 -0.05
C THR A 296 -6.09 17.95 -0.06
N LYS A 297 -6.90 17.65 0.97
CA LYS A 297 -8.27 18.19 1.08
C LYS A 297 -8.31 19.72 1.15
N LYS A 298 -7.31 20.35 1.78
CA LYS A 298 -7.21 21.84 1.77
C LYS A 298 -6.99 22.45 0.38
N ARG A 299 -6.56 21.66 -0.60
CA ARG A 299 -6.31 22.10 -1.98
C ARG A 299 -7.45 21.74 -2.92
N GLU A 300 -8.48 21.05 -2.43
CA GLU A 300 -9.68 20.75 -3.20
C GLU A 300 -10.47 22.05 -3.39
N LEU A 301 -10.86 22.31 -4.63
CA LEU A 301 -11.82 23.39 -4.92
C LEU A 301 -13.22 22.87 -4.60
N GLU A 302 -13.96 23.61 -3.80
CA GLU A 302 -15.40 23.37 -3.66
C GLU A 302 -16.05 23.79 -4.99
N LEU A 303 -16.61 22.83 -5.73
CA LEU A 303 -17.29 23.00 -7.00
C LEU A 303 -18.81 23.09 -6.78
#